data_4b9927f06f9fffa4cbb585644df3a63d
#
_entry.id   4b9927f06f9fffa4cbb585644df3a63d
#
_cell.length_a   1.000
_cell.length_b   1.000
_cell.length_c   1.000
_cell.angle_alpha   90.00
_cell.angle_beta   90.00
_cell.angle_gamma   90.00
#
_symmetry.space_group_name_H-M   'P 1'
#
loop_
_entity.id
_entity.type
_entity.pdbx_description
1 polymer ?
#
loop_
_entity_poly.entity_id
_entity_poly.type
_entity_poly.pdbx_seq_one_letter_code
_entity_poly.pdbx_strand_id
1 'polypeptide(L)'
;MNIHGKINYIELPAADIEAVKAFFTKAFGWSFTDYGPDYTAFADEGLDGGFYRADLSASTANGSALVVFYSETLEETRSTVVLSGGTILKEIFDFPGGRRFHFADPNGNEFAVWSEPAEK
;
A
#
# COMPACT_ATOMS: atom_id res chain seq x y z
N MET A 1 -8.44 -0.99 -18.08
CA MET A 1 -8.96 -0.12 -19.16
C MET A 1 -8.78 1.35 -18.77
N ASN A 2 -8.28 2.13 -19.71
CA ASN A 2 -8.05 3.56 -19.44
C ASN A 2 -9.32 4.34 -19.75
N ILE A 3 -9.70 5.23 -18.84
CA ILE A 3 -10.92 6.02 -18.98
C ILE A 3 -10.54 7.49 -18.90
N HIS A 4 -11.01 8.26 -19.86
CA HIS A 4 -10.65 9.68 -19.96
C HIS A 4 -10.98 10.42 -18.67
N GLY A 5 -10.00 11.13 -18.13
CA GLY A 5 -10.18 11.99 -16.98
C GLY A 5 -10.24 11.27 -15.62
N LYS A 6 -10.09 9.95 -15.60
CA LYS A 6 -10.10 9.20 -14.33
C LYS A 6 -8.68 8.97 -13.86
N ILE A 7 -8.53 8.80 -12.53
CA ILE A 7 -7.22 8.45 -11.96
C ILE A 7 -6.83 7.09 -12.52
N ASN A 8 -5.61 7.00 -13.03
CA ASN A 8 -5.18 5.83 -13.79
C ASN A 8 -3.99 5.12 -13.16
N TYR A 9 -3.10 5.87 -12.52
CA TYR A 9 -1.79 5.33 -12.18
C TYR A 9 -1.25 6.04 -10.96
N ILE A 10 -0.53 5.31 -10.10
CA ILE A 10 0.11 5.91 -8.93
C ILE A 10 1.58 5.47 -8.89
N GLU A 11 2.47 6.39 -8.52
CA GLU A 11 3.89 6.08 -8.38
C GLU A 11 4.36 6.39 -6.98
N LEU A 12 5.16 5.49 -6.43
CA LEU A 12 5.69 5.60 -5.09
C LEU A 12 7.20 5.36 -5.11
N PRO A 13 7.96 5.99 -4.22
CA PRO A 13 9.40 5.77 -4.18
C PRO A 13 9.76 4.47 -3.47
N ALA A 14 10.95 3.94 -3.81
CA ALA A 14 11.50 2.81 -3.09
C ALA A 14 13.01 2.82 -3.21
N ALA A 15 13.71 2.88 -2.09
CA ALA A 15 15.16 2.79 -2.08
C ALA A 15 15.60 1.36 -2.43
N ASP A 16 14.84 0.37 -1.99
CA ASP A 16 15.09 -1.05 -2.28
C ASP A 16 13.85 -1.63 -2.95
N ILE A 17 13.87 -1.65 -4.28
CA ILE A 17 12.74 -2.11 -5.07
C ILE A 17 12.43 -3.58 -4.80
N GLU A 18 13.45 -4.43 -4.62
CA GLU A 18 13.23 -5.84 -4.38
C GLU A 18 12.50 -6.07 -3.05
N ALA A 19 12.80 -5.26 -2.03
CA ALA A 19 12.14 -5.38 -0.74
C ALA A 19 10.66 -5.04 -0.83
N VAL A 20 10.27 -3.97 -1.56
CA VAL A 20 8.86 -3.62 -1.68
C VAL A 20 8.11 -4.64 -2.53
N LYS A 21 8.75 -5.18 -3.59
CA LYS A 21 8.14 -6.24 -4.38
C LYS A 21 7.82 -7.46 -3.51
N ALA A 22 8.80 -7.90 -2.72
CA ALA A 22 8.62 -9.06 -1.85
C ALA A 22 7.49 -8.81 -0.84
N PHE A 23 7.45 -7.62 -0.27
CA PHE A 23 6.42 -7.28 0.72
C PHE A 23 5.02 -7.34 0.11
N PHE A 24 4.79 -6.63 -0.99
CA PHE A 24 3.45 -6.56 -1.57
C PHE A 24 3.01 -7.89 -2.20
N THR A 25 3.95 -8.67 -2.70
CA THR A 25 3.62 -10.02 -3.17
C THR A 25 3.15 -10.89 -2.01
N LYS A 26 3.88 -10.85 -0.89
CA LYS A 26 3.55 -11.71 0.27
C LYS A 26 2.30 -11.22 0.98
N ALA A 27 2.15 -9.91 1.17
CA ALA A 27 1.05 -9.37 1.96
C ALA A 27 -0.27 -9.33 1.18
N PHE A 28 -0.21 -8.99 -0.11
CA PHE A 28 -1.42 -8.72 -0.90
C PHE A 28 -1.50 -9.51 -2.21
N GLY A 29 -0.52 -10.36 -2.50
CA GLY A 29 -0.57 -11.18 -3.69
C GLY A 29 -0.28 -10.45 -4.99
N TRP A 30 0.40 -9.32 -4.92
CA TRP A 30 0.70 -8.52 -6.11
C TRP A 30 1.72 -9.20 -7.01
N SER A 31 1.64 -8.93 -8.31
CA SER A 31 2.64 -9.33 -9.30
C SER A 31 3.27 -8.08 -9.88
N PHE A 32 4.53 -8.20 -10.24
CA PHE A 32 5.29 -7.05 -10.73
C PHE A 32 5.94 -7.33 -12.08
N THR A 33 6.11 -6.28 -12.88
CA THR A 33 6.85 -6.32 -14.13
C THR A 33 7.98 -5.30 -14.01
N ASP A 34 9.22 -5.76 -14.12
CA ASP A 34 10.37 -4.87 -13.99
C ASP A 34 10.67 -4.17 -15.30
N TYR A 35 11.03 -2.90 -15.20
CA TYR A 35 11.48 -2.08 -16.32
C TYR A 35 12.86 -1.55 -15.97
N GLY A 36 13.87 -2.43 -16.03
CA GLY A 36 15.21 -2.12 -15.59
C GLY A 36 15.33 -2.23 -14.08
N PRO A 37 16.50 -1.87 -13.51
CA PRO A 37 16.74 -2.02 -12.07
C PRO A 37 16.10 -0.93 -11.23
N ASP A 38 15.62 0.17 -11.85
CA ASP A 38 15.18 1.35 -11.11
C ASP A 38 13.68 1.57 -11.16
N TYR A 39 12.93 0.62 -11.72
CA TYR A 39 11.47 0.75 -11.80
C TYR A 39 10.80 -0.62 -11.89
N THR A 40 9.70 -0.78 -11.16
CA THR A 40 8.85 -1.96 -11.29
C THR A 40 7.39 -1.51 -11.26
N ALA A 41 6.54 -2.19 -12.02
CA ALA A 41 5.13 -1.82 -12.16
C ALA A 41 4.23 -2.92 -11.65
N PHE A 42 3.08 -2.53 -11.14
CA PHE A 42 2.00 -3.45 -10.76
C PHE A 42 0.72 -3.03 -11.48
N ALA A 43 -0.20 -3.98 -11.65
CA ALA A 43 -1.45 -3.72 -12.37
C ALA A 43 -2.59 -4.45 -11.67
N ASP A 44 -3.80 -3.93 -11.86
CA ASP A 44 -5.04 -4.57 -11.41
C ASP A 44 -5.18 -4.68 -9.90
N GLU A 45 -4.64 -3.68 -9.19
CA GLU A 45 -4.76 -3.64 -7.72
C GLU A 45 -5.65 -2.47 -7.30
N GLY A 46 -6.72 -2.24 -8.03
CA GLY A 46 -7.57 -1.07 -7.86
C GLY A 46 -7.12 0.04 -8.79
N LEU A 47 -5.82 0.31 -8.78
CA LEU A 47 -5.14 1.18 -9.73
C LEU A 47 -3.93 0.41 -10.24
N ASP A 48 -3.47 0.80 -11.40
CA ASP A 48 -2.14 0.40 -11.83
C ASP A 48 -1.13 1.34 -11.19
N GLY A 49 0.13 0.96 -11.14
CA GLY A 49 1.13 1.84 -10.59
C GLY A 49 2.52 1.27 -10.66
N GLY A 50 3.44 1.91 -9.96
CA GLY A 50 4.80 1.43 -9.93
C GLY A 50 5.60 2.04 -8.79
N PHE A 51 6.79 1.48 -8.60
CA PHE A 51 7.79 2.01 -7.66
C PHE A 51 9.01 2.44 -8.45
N TYR A 52 9.46 3.66 -8.21
CA TYR A 52 10.67 4.20 -8.83
C TYR A 52 11.77 4.28 -7.77
N ARG A 53 13.02 4.03 -8.18
CA ARG A 53 14.13 4.05 -7.23
C ARG A 53 14.39 5.47 -6.77
N ALA A 54 14.27 5.69 -5.47
CA ALA A 54 14.60 6.98 -4.85
C ALA A 54 14.75 6.78 -3.35
N ASP A 55 15.60 7.58 -2.75
CA ASP A 55 15.81 7.55 -1.29
C ASP A 55 14.81 8.49 -0.63
N LEU A 56 13.53 8.18 -0.81
CA LEU A 56 12.41 8.97 -0.32
C LEU A 56 11.36 8.03 0.23
N SER A 57 10.48 8.54 1.10
CA SER A 57 9.32 7.81 1.60
C SER A 57 8.10 8.69 1.52
N ALA A 58 7.00 8.14 1.06
CA ALA A 58 5.72 8.84 0.98
C ALA A 58 4.98 8.63 2.29
N SER A 59 4.70 9.70 3.04
CA SER A 59 4.00 9.60 4.31
C SER A 59 3.10 10.82 4.50
N THR A 60 2.10 10.68 5.38
CA THR A 60 1.24 11.81 5.69
C THR A 60 2.03 12.92 6.37
N ALA A 61 3.05 12.57 7.14
CA ALA A 61 3.92 13.55 7.79
C ALA A 61 4.66 14.41 6.77
N ASN A 62 4.95 13.86 5.57
CA ASN A 62 5.60 14.59 4.49
C ASN A 62 4.61 15.33 3.59
N GLY A 63 3.31 15.17 3.84
CA GLY A 63 2.30 15.77 2.98
C GLY A 63 1.97 14.94 1.73
N SER A 64 2.41 13.69 1.68
CA SER A 64 2.09 12.81 0.55
C SER A 64 0.64 12.37 0.60
N ALA A 65 0.11 12.01 -0.56
CA ALA A 65 -1.19 11.35 -0.61
C ALA A 65 -1.12 10.03 0.15
N LEU A 66 -2.25 9.61 0.71
CA LEU A 66 -2.35 8.34 1.42
C LEU A 66 -3.10 7.35 0.54
N VAL A 67 -2.46 6.22 0.23
CA VAL A 67 -3.10 5.15 -0.51
C VAL A 67 -3.81 4.25 0.49
N VAL A 68 -5.09 3.99 0.26
CA VAL A 68 -5.91 3.25 1.21
C VAL A 68 -6.45 1.99 0.54
N PHE A 69 -6.16 0.85 1.16
CA PHE A 69 -6.69 -0.45 0.76
C PHE A 69 -8.02 -0.70 1.45
N TYR A 70 -8.80 -1.62 0.91
CA TYR A 70 -10.02 -2.09 1.56
C TYR A 70 -9.83 -3.54 1.96
N SER A 71 -10.35 -3.92 3.14
CA SER A 71 -10.34 -5.31 3.60
C SER A 71 -11.66 -5.63 4.26
N GLU A 72 -12.19 -6.83 3.99
CA GLU A 72 -13.35 -7.35 4.71
C GLU A 72 -12.95 -7.98 6.04
N THR A 73 -11.65 -8.25 6.23
CA THR A 73 -11.14 -8.94 7.42
C THR A 73 -9.95 -8.15 7.96
N LEU A 74 -10.25 -7.01 8.58
CA LEU A 74 -9.23 -6.02 8.94
C LEU A 74 -8.15 -6.58 9.85
N GLU A 75 -8.52 -7.34 10.87
CA GLU A 75 -7.55 -7.91 11.81
C GLU A 75 -6.62 -8.91 11.13
N GLU A 76 -7.17 -9.72 10.21
CA GLU A 76 -6.35 -10.67 9.47
C GLU A 76 -5.38 -9.96 8.54
N THR A 77 -5.84 -8.89 7.88
CA THR A 77 -4.98 -8.12 7.00
C THR A 77 -3.85 -7.48 7.81
N ARG A 78 -4.16 -6.95 9.00
CA ARG A 78 -3.14 -6.39 9.86
C ARG A 78 -2.08 -7.44 10.21
N SER A 79 -2.50 -8.64 10.59
CA SER A 79 -1.57 -9.73 10.91
C SER A 79 -0.70 -10.08 9.72
N THR A 80 -1.30 -10.16 8.53
CA THR A 80 -0.57 -10.50 7.31
C THR A 80 0.47 -9.43 6.98
N VAL A 81 0.12 -8.17 7.16
CA VAL A 81 1.06 -7.05 6.93
C VAL A 81 2.28 -7.19 7.85
N VAL A 82 2.05 -7.45 9.14
CA VAL A 82 3.15 -7.61 10.10
C VAL A 82 4.01 -8.81 9.72
N LEU A 83 3.38 -9.95 9.42
CA LEU A 83 4.12 -11.17 9.07
C LEU A 83 4.90 -11.02 7.77
N SER A 84 4.50 -10.10 6.91
CA SER A 84 5.15 -9.88 5.63
C SER A 84 6.28 -8.85 5.71
N GLY A 85 6.47 -8.21 6.86
CA GLY A 85 7.56 -7.26 7.05
C GLY A 85 7.14 -5.80 7.13
N GLY A 86 5.83 -5.53 7.15
CA GLY A 86 5.34 -4.17 7.33
C GLY A 86 5.38 -3.74 8.79
N THR A 87 5.34 -2.44 9.01
CA THR A 87 5.35 -1.84 10.35
C THR A 87 4.01 -1.15 10.60
N ILE A 88 3.36 -1.43 11.72
CA ILE A 88 2.10 -0.77 12.05
C ILE A 88 2.41 0.63 12.58
N LEU A 89 1.89 1.65 11.91
CA LEU A 89 2.08 3.03 12.29
C LEU A 89 0.95 3.53 13.17
N LYS A 90 -0.28 3.09 12.91
CA LYS A 90 -1.44 3.39 13.75
C LYS A 90 -2.25 2.11 13.89
N GLU A 91 -2.50 1.71 15.14
CA GLU A 91 -3.33 0.53 15.41
C GLU A 91 -4.76 0.78 14.94
N ILE A 92 -5.53 -0.30 14.83
CA ILE A 92 -6.91 -0.20 14.36
C ILE A 92 -7.67 0.80 15.23
N PHE A 93 -8.35 1.73 14.56
CA PHE A 93 -9.17 2.74 15.23
C PHE A 93 -10.46 2.94 14.45
N ASP A 94 -11.49 3.41 15.15
CA ASP A 94 -12.78 3.72 14.53
C ASP A 94 -12.78 5.11 13.95
N PHE A 95 -13.51 5.26 12.85
CA PHE A 95 -13.79 6.57 12.27
C PHE A 95 -15.24 6.54 11.75
N PRO A 96 -15.83 7.68 11.37
CA PRO A 96 -17.26 7.68 11.04
C PRO A 96 -17.70 6.68 9.97
N GLY A 97 -16.83 6.33 9.03
CA GLY A 97 -17.17 5.41 7.95
C GLY A 97 -16.81 3.96 8.22
N GLY A 98 -16.12 3.66 9.31
CA GLY A 98 -15.69 2.30 9.58
C GLY A 98 -14.51 2.22 10.54
N ARG A 99 -13.58 1.33 10.21
CA ARG A 99 -12.39 1.06 11.02
C ARG A 99 -11.19 1.03 10.10
N ARG A 100 -10.01 1.41 10.61
CA ARG A 100 -8.81 1.35 9.76
C ARG A 100 -7.55 1.31 10.60
N PHE A 101 -6.45 0.93 9.98
CA PHE A 101 -5.12 1.03 10.56
C PHE A 101 -4.16 1.56 9.49
N HIS A 102 -3.00 2.04 9.93
CA HIS A 102 -1.96 2.51 9.02
C HIS A 102 -0.73 1.66 9.18
N PHE A 103 -0.03 1.42 8.06
CA PHE A 103 1.22 0.68 8.10
C PHE A 103 2.23 1.31 7.15
N ALA A 104 3.50 0.97 7.36
CA ALA A 104 4.56 1.34 6.45
C ALA A 104 5.06 0.08 5.75
N ASP A 105 5.37 0.21 4.45
CA ASP A 105 6.06 -0.85 3.73
C ASP A 105 7.55 -0.83 4.10
N PRO A 106 8.39 -1.76 3.59
CA PRO A 106 9.81 -1.78 3.95
C PRO A 106 10.58 -0.51 3.60
N ASN A 107 10.04 0.32 2.71
CA ASN A 107 10.67 1.60 2.37
C ASN A 107 10.20 2.75 3.26
N GLY A 108 9.25 2.49 4.15
CA GLY A 108 8.68 3.55 4.97
C GLY A 108 7.53 4.30 4.32
N ASN A 109 7.05 3.85 3.17
CA ASN A 109 5.85 4.43 2.56
C ASN A 109 4.64 4.10 3.42
N GLU A 110 3.83 5.10 3.71
CA GLU A 110 2.65 4.92 4.56
C GLU A 110 1.42 4.60 3.72
N PHE A 111 0.67 3.60 4.19
CA PHE A 111 -0.60 3.17 3.61
C PHE A 111 -1.60 3.00 4.74
N ALA A 112 -2.88 2.92 4.38
CA ALA A 112 -3.91 2.55 5.33
C ALA A 112 -4.73 1.41 4.74
N VAL A 113 -5.41 0.68 5.62
CA VAL A 113 -6.39 -0.33 5.24
C VAL A 113 -7.65 -0.02 6.02
N TRP A 114 -8.81 -0.02 5.35
CA TRP A 114 -10.07 0.25 6.03
C TRP A 114 -11.06 -0.88 5.80
N SER A 115 -12.04 -0.93 6.67
CA SER A 115 -13.14 -1.88 6.63
C SER A 115 -14.40 -1.17 7.08
N GLU A 116 -15.57 -1.69 6.71
CA GLU A 116 -16.82 -1.17 7.22
C GLU A 116 -16.86 -1.29 8.75
N PRO A 117 -17.80 -0.58 9.42
CA PRO A 117 -17.92 -0.71 10.88
C PRO A 117 -18.14 -2.15 11.28
N ALA A 118 -17.64 -2.50 12.48
CA ALA A 118 -17.84 -3.84 13.00
C ALA A 118 -19.35 -4.13 13.14
N GLU A 119 -19.74 -5.36 12.84
CA GLU A 119 -21.13 -5.77 13.01
C GLU A 119 -21.45 -5.94 14.48
N LYS A 120 -22.70 -5.67 14.81
CA LYS A 120 -23.20 -5.82 16.17
C LYS A 120 -23.83 -7.17 16.38
#